data_3e010cded1fd6b78f6342aa948ca9932
#
_entry.id   3e010cded1fd6b78f6342aa948ca9932
#
_cell.length_a   1.000
_cell.length_b   1.000
_cell.length_c   1.000
_cell.angle_alpha   90.00
_cell.angle_beta   90.00
_cell.angle_gamma   90.00
#
_symmetry.space_group_name_H-M   'P 1'
#
loop_
_entity.id
_entity.type
_entity.pdbx_description
1 polymer ?
#
loop_
_entity_poly.entity_id
_entity_poly.type
_entity_poly.pdbx_seq_one_letter_code
_entity_poly.pdbx_strand_id
1 'polypeptide(L)'
;TPAISYSVQAKGAAGAINITASHNPPGDCGFKVRDEVGGAIPPDDLKRIEAGIPDIAGVKRMKLDDARSDGLVTLFDPAPDYIALIHKLVDIEPIKAAGFNVLVDCMWGNGAGWFPRLLAGGKTQVHEVHNERNPVFPKMLRPEPIPPNIDDGLSYVSKLGADVAIITDGDADRVGLGDENGRFIDQLRVYGLLGYYFLEVRGERGPIVKTISTTKMLNKLGALYDIPIYETGVGFKYIAPKMKETNAMMGGEESGGYAFRGHAPDRDGILAGLYLLDMMVQTGKRPSQLLDWLFE
;
A
#
# COMPACT_ATOMS: atom_id res chain seq x y z
N THR A 1 1.31 -2.86 -7.40
CA THR A 1 2.66 -2.31 -7.15
C THR A 1 3.39 -3.08 -6.05
N PRO A 2 2.85 -3.34 -4.83
CA PRO A 2 3.63 -3.91 -3.72
C PRO A 2 4.33 -5.24 -4.04
N ALA A 3 3.59 -6.18 -4.63
CA ALA A 3 4.12 -7.49 -4.99
C ALA A 3 5.28 -7.41 -6.01
N ILE A 4 5.23 -6.47 -6.95
CA ILE A 4 6.33 -6.23 -7.91
C ILE A 4 7.55 -5.68 -7.21
N SER A 5 7.38 -4.68 -6.33
CA SER A 5 8.47 -4.09 -5.56
C SER A 5 9.17 -5.15 -4.69
N TYR A 6 8.42 -6.01 -4.01
CA TYR A 6 9.00 -7.11 -3.23
C TYR A 6 9.65 -8.19 -4.11
N SER A 7 9.12 -8.44 -5.31
CA SER A 7 9.70 -9.44 -6.22
C SER A 7 11.15 -9.15 -6.62
N VAL A 8 11.58 -7.87 -6.58
CA VAL A 8 13.00 -7.53 -6.81
C VAL A 8 13.90 -8.24 -5.81
N GLN A 9 13.56 -8.14 -4.51
CA GLN A 9 14.32 -8.82 -3.46
C GLN A 9 14.14 -10.35 -3.52
N ALA A 10 12.91 -10.82 -3.67
CA ALA A 10 12.60 -12.26 -3.67
C ALA A 10 13.28 -13.01 -4.83
N LYS A 11 13.53 -12.36 -5.94
CA LYS A 11 14.18 -12.95 -7.13
C LYS A 11 15.65 -12.55 -7.30
N GLY A 12 16.19 -11.70 -6.41
CA GLY A 12 17.56 -11.17 -6.56
C GLY A 12 17.74 -10.38 -7.87
N ALA A 13 16.69 -9.67 -8.30
CA ALA A 13 16.72 -8.89 -9.52
C ALA A 13 17.49 -7.57 -9.34
N ALA A 14 18.10 -7.06 -10.41
CA ALA A 14 18.80 -5.77 -10.38
C ALA A 14 17.85 -4.56 -10.23
N GLY A 15 16.57 -4.77 -10.44
CA GLY A 15 15.52 -3.75 -10.34
C GLY A 15 14.24 -4.19 -11.01
N ALA A 16 13.26 -3.30 -11.10
CA ALA A 16 12.01 -3.57 -11.80
C ALA A 16 11.47 -2.33 -12.53
N ILE A 17 10.69 -2.58 -13.57
CA ILE A 17 9.85 -1.61 -14.23
C ILE A 17 8.40 -2.03 -14.01
N ASN A 18 7.63 -1.21 -13.30
CA ASN A 18 6.21 -1.42 -13.06
C ASN A 18 5.39 -0.51 -13.98
N ILE A 19 4.62 -1.09 -14.88
CA ILE A 19 3.73 -0.34 -15.79
C ILE A 19 2.44 -0.04 -15.04
N THR A 20 2.24 1.24 -14.74
CA THR A 20 1.08 1.72 -13.98
C THR A 20 0.87 3.22 -14.13
N ALA A 21 -0.36 3.66 -14.19
CA ALA A 21 -0.74 5.06 -14.01
C ALA A 21 -1.18 5.36 -12.55
N SER A 22 -1.01 4.36 -11.63
CA SER A 22 -1.39 4.46 -10.21
C SER A 22 -2.87 4.85 -10.05
N HIS A 23 -3.12 6.04 -9.52
CA HIS A 23 -4.44 6.61 -9.23
C HIS A 23 -4.91 7.63 -10.29
N ASN A 24 -4.24 7.72 -11.42
CA ASN A 24 -4.56 8.70 -12.47
C ASN A 24 -5.82 8.31 -13.25
N PRO A 25 -6.43 9.27 -13.96
CA PRO A 25 -7.58 9.01 -14.82
C PRO A 25 -7.30 7.96 -15.92
N PRO A 26 -8.34 7.36 -16.52
CA PRO A 26 -8.22 6.27 -17.50
C PRO A 26 -7.37 6.58 -18.75
N GLY A 27 -7.23 7.85 -19.11
CA GLY A 27 -6.43 8.26 -20.26
C GLY A 27 -4.92 8.25 -20.03
N ASP A 28 -4.49 8.14 -18.78
CA ASP A 28 -3.08 8.20 -18.42
C ASP A 28 -2.42 6.82 -18.47
N CYS A 29 -1.16 6.81 -18.83
CA CYS A 29 -0.29 5.64 -18.76
C CYS A 29 1.08 6.06 -18.23
N GLY A 30 1.74 5.16 -17.52
CA GLY A 30 3.04 5.47 -16.93
C GLY A 30 3.81 4.24 -16.52
N PHE A 31 4.97 4.46 -15.95
CA PHE A 31 5.80 3.41 -15.37
C PHE A 31 6.59 3.93 -14.16
N LYS A 32 6.87 3.04 -13.25
CA LYS A 32 7.71 3.29 -12.06
C LYS A 32 8.97 2.42 -12.17
N VAL A 33 10.15 2.99 -11.95
CA VAL A 33 11.41 2.25 -11.91
C VAL A 33 11.78 1.97 -10.46
N ARG A 34 12.21 0.73 -10.17
CA ARG A 34 12.62 0.27 -8.84
C ARG A 34 14.10 -0.09 -8.84
N ASP A 35 14.77 0.22 -7.74
CA ASP A 35 16.16 -0.18 -7.49
C ASP A 35 16.29 -1.67 -7.12
N GLU A 36 17.49 -2.09 -6.81
CA GLU A 36 17.83 -3.48 -6.45
C GLU A 36 17.21 -3.97 -5.13
N VAL A 37 16.62 -3.08 -4.34
CA VAL A 37 15.86 -3.42 -3.14
C VAL A 37 14.35 -3.22 -3.30
N GLY A 38 13.89 -2.93 -4.51
CA GLY A 38 12.48 -2.71 -4.82
C GLY A 38 11.95 -1.33 -4.44
N GLY A 39 12.81 -0.41 -4.03
CA GLY A 39 12.48 0.95 -3.67
C GLY A 39 12.35 1.88 -4.87
N ALA A 40 11.78 3.06 -4.64
CA ALA A 40 11.74 4.12 -5.64
C ALA A 40 13.15 4.68 -5.87
N ILE A 41 13.56 4.80 -7.13
CA ILE A 41 14.86 5.34 -7.51
C ILE A 41 14.93 6.85 -7.18
N PRO A 42 16.03 7.34 -6.58
CA PRO A 42 16.26 8.75 -6.37
C PRO A 42 16.23 9.57 -7.67
N PRO A 43 15.82 10.86 -7.62
CA PRO A 43 15.66 11.67 -8.83
C PRO A 43 16.91 11.80 -9.71
N ASP A 44 18.09 11.86 -9.12
CA ASP A 44 19.34 12.04 -9.89
C ASP A 44 19.75 10.74 -10.59
N ASP A 45 19.46 9.58 -10.00
CA ASP A 45 19.66 8.29 -10.63
C ASP A 45 18.67 8.08 -11.79
N LEU A 46 17.42 8.53 -11.60
CA LEU A 46 16.40 8.49 -12.66
C LEU A 46 16.82 9.34 -13.87
N LYS A 47 17.37 10.56 -13.66
CA LYS A 47 17.91 11.39 -14.74
C LYS A 47 19.04 10.70 -15.51
N ARG A 48 19.90 9.94 -14.81
CA ARG A 48 20.97 9.18 -15.47
C ARG A 48 20.41 8.07 -16.36
N ILE A 49 19.34 7.39 -15.92
CA ILE A 49 18.63 6.40 -16.72
C ILE A 49 18.00 7.07 -17.95
N GLU A 50 17.29 8.18 -17.76
CA GLU A 50 16.65 8.94 -18.84
C GLU A 50 17.67 9.41 -19.89
N ALA A 51 18.82 9.92 -19.47
CA ALA A 51 19.88 10.34 -20.36
C ALA A 51 20.48 9.20 -21.21
N GLY A 52 20.34 7.96 -20.75
CA GLY A 52 20.80 6.75 -21.47
C GLY A 52 19.75 6.16 -22.42
N ILE A 53 18.53 6.68 -22.46
CA ILE A 53 17.48 6.16 -23.36
C ILE A 53 17.76 6.63 -24.79
N PRO A 54 17.99 5.72 -25.75
CA PRO A 54 18.23 6.10 -27.13
C PRO A 54 16.96 6.59 -27.83
N ASP A 55 17.13 7.30 -28.96
CA ASP A 55 16.00 7.58 -29.85
C ASP A 55 15.31 6.28 -30.29
N ILE A 56 14.01 6.38 -30.67
CA ILE A 56 13.19 5.23 -31.09
C ILE A 56 13.88 4.36 -32.14
N ALA A 57 14.62 4.96 -33.06
CA ALA A 57 15.41 4.24 -34.10
C ALA A 57 16.55 3.40 -33.52
N GLY A 58 17.09 3.78 -32.35
CA GLY A 58 18.15 3.05 -31.64
C GLY A 58 17.67 1.92 -30.77
N VAL A 59 16.34 1.78 -30.56
CA VAL A 59 15.76 0.73 -29.69
C VAL A 59 15.89 -0.64 -30.39
N LYS A 60 16.68 -1.51 -29.79
CA LYS A 60 16.77 -2.91 -30.22
C LYS A 60 15.49 -3.66 -29.87
N ARG A 61 14.98 -4.43 -30.83
CA ARG A 61 13.71 -5.19 -30.66
C ARG A 61 13.92 -6.65 -31.04
N MET A 62 13.22 -7.53 -30.36
CA MET A 62 13.16 -8.96 -30.62
C MET A 62 11.69 -9.41 -30.52
N LYS A 63 11.30 -10.46 -31.25
CA LYS A 63 9.98 -11.07 -31.06
C LYS A 63 9.93 -11.74 -29.70
N LEU A 64 8.77 -11.66 -29.02
CA LEU A 64 8.60 -12.21 -27.67
C LEU A 64 8.84 -13.73 -27.62
N ASP A 65 8.41 -14.46 -28.64
CA ASP A 65 8.58 -15.92 -28.70
C ASP A 65 10.06 -16.31 -28.86
N ASP A 66 10.82 -15.55 -29.66
CA ASP A 66 12.27 -15.74 -29.80
C ASP A 66 12.97 -15.46 -28.46
N ALA A 67 12.62 -14.35 -27.79
CA ALA A 67 13.17 -14.01 -26.48
C ALA A 67 12.87 -15.06 -25.39
N ARG A 68 11.68 -15.69 -25.42
CA ARG A 68 11.35 -16.81 -24.55
C ARG A 68 12.16 -18.06 -24.86
N SER A 69 12.28 -18.40 -26.15
CA SER A 69 13.06 -19.57 -26.60
C SER A 69 14.54 -19.44 -26.26
N ASP A 70 15.07 -18.23 -26.30
CA ASP A 70 16.47 -17.92 -25.94
C ASP A 70 16.68 -17.78 -24.41
N GLY A 71 15.62 -17.96 -23.60
CA GLY A 71 15.70 -17.86 -22.14
C GLY A 71 15.86 -16.42 -21.61
N LEU A 72 15.66 -15.41 -22.45
CA LEU A 72 15.76 -14.00 -22.07
C LEU A 72 14.51 -13.49 -21.33
N VAL A 73 13.39 -14.20 -21.47
CA VAL A 73 12.11 -13.86 -20.80
C VAL A 73 11.58 -15.07 -20.07
N THR A 74 11.42 -14.94 -18.75
CA THR A 74 10.78 -15.93 -17.88
C THR A 74 9.54 -15.33 -17.24
N LEU A 75 8.41 -16.03 -17.28
CA LEU A 75 7.20 -15.66 -16.56
C LEU A 75 7.22 -16.27 -15.17
N PHE A 76 6.79 -15.50 -14.18
CA PHE A 76 6.63 -16.00 -12.81
C PHE A 76 5.36 -15.42 -12.16
N ASP A 77 4.83 -16.11 -11.15
CA ASP A 77 3.77 -15.61 -10.28
C ASP A 77 4.42 -14.93 -9.05
N PRO A 78 4.21 -13.63 -8.80
CA PRO A 78 4.74 -12.95 -7.63
C PRO A 78 3.97 -13.29 -6.33
N ALA A 79 2.78 -13.88 -6.43
CA ALA A 79 1.90 -14.04 -5.30
C ALA A 79 2.44 -14.95 -4.18
N PRO A 80 3.07 -16.12 -4.45
CA PRO A 80 3.59 -16.96 -3.39
C PRO A 80 4.62 -16.26 -2.50
N ASP A 81 5.57 -15.55 -3.12
CA ASP A 81 6.62 -14.83 -2.38
C ASP A 81 6.03 -13.68 -1.55
N TYR A 82 5.10 -12.92 -2.15
CA TYR A 82 4.44 -11.80 -1.47
C TYR A 82 3.56 -12.28 -0.30
N ILE A 83 2.80 -13.36 -0.46
CA ILE A 83 2.00 -13.94 0.62
C ILE A 83 2.91 -14.43 1.76
N ALA A 84 4.02 -15.06 1.45
CA ALA A 84 4.99 -15.49 2.46
C ALA A 84 5.56 -14.29 3.25
N LEU A 85 5.84 -13.17 2.57
CA LEU A 85 6.21 -11.93 3.24
C LEU A 85 5.11 -11.42 4.17
N ILE A 86 3.87 -11.34 3.70
CA ILE A 86 2.73 -10.89 4.52
C ILE A 86 2.62 -11.73 5.80
N HIS A 87 2.66 -13.05 5.70
CA HIS A 87 2.60 -13.95 6.87
C HIS A 87 3.79 -13.76 7.84
N LYS A 88 4.94 -13.28 7.36
CA LYS A 88 6.08 -12.93 8.22
C LYS A 88 5.87 -11.61 8.97
N LEU A 89 5.15 -10.66 8.38
CA LEU A 89 4.97 -9.31 8.90
C LEU A 89 3.72 -9.17 9.78
N VAL A 90 2.66 -9.93 9.46
CA VAL A 90 1.36 -9.89 10.14
C VAL A 90 0.95 -11.31 10.51
N ASP A 91 0.52 -11.51 11.77
CA ASP A 91 -0.17 -12.75 12.14
C ASP A 91 -1.60 -12.71 11.59
N ILE A 92 -1.82 -13.45 10.51
CA ILE A 92 -3.10 -13.46 9.79
C ILE A 92 -4.16 -14.32 10.51
N GLU A 93 -3.76 -15.31 11.30
CA GLU A 93 -4.71 -16.26 11.89
C GLU A 93 -5.69 -15.61 12.89
N PRO A 94 -5.28 -14.68 13.78
CA PRO A 94 -6.23 -13.94 14.61
C PRO A 94 -7.23 -13.10 13.80
N ILE A 95 -6.78 -12.49 12.68
CA ILE A 95 -7.67 -11.72 11.80
C ILE A 95 -8.72 -12.65 11.17
N LYS A 96 -8.30 -13.82 10.68
CA LYS A 96 -9.21 -14.84 10.12
C LYS A 96 -10.22 -15.32 11.15
N ALA A 97 -9.80 -15.49 12.40
CA ALA A 97 -10.63 -15.98 13.50
C ALA A 97 -11.61 -14.95 14.05
N ALA A 98 -11.35 -13.65 13.88
CA ALA A 98 -12.08 -12.54 14.51
C ALA A 98 -13.57 -12.47 14.14
N GLY A 99 -13.95 -12.96 12.95
CA GLY A 99 -15.33 -12.92 12.49
C GLY A 99 -15.76 -11.54 12.02
N PHE A 100 -14.82 -10.72 11.56
CA PHE A 100 -15.12 -9.41 10.96
C PHE A 100 -15.86 -9.54 9.64
N ASN A 101 -16.69 -8.55 9.36
CA ASN A 101 -17.30 -8.32 8.07
C ASN A 101 -16.54 -7.17 7.38
N VAL A 102 -15.60 -7.51 6.50
CA VAL A 102 -14.68 -6.56 5.88
C VAL A 102 -15.16 -6.21 4.48
N LEU A 103 -15.45 -4.95 4.23
CA LEU A 103 -15.66 -4.43 2.88
C LEU A 103 -14.29 -4.02 2.30
N VAL A 104 -14.00 -4.46 1.08
CA VAL A 104 -12.84 -4.02 0.32
C VAL A 104 -13.31 -3.37 -0.98
N ASP A 105 -13.02 -2.10 -1.15
CA ASP A 105 -13.21 -1.40 -2.43
C ASP A 105 -11.89 -1.42 -3.20
N CYS A 106 -11.86 -2.21 -4.27
CA CYS A 106 -10.68 -2.38 -5.12
C CYS A 106 -10.54 -1.26 -6.17
N MET A 107 -11.50 -0.33 -6.26
CA MET A 107 -11.51 0.78 -7.23
C MET A 107 -11.18 0.34 -8.67
N TRP A 108 -11.70 -0.84 -9.09
CA TRP A 108 -11.43 -1.48 -10.38
C TRP A 108 -9.96 -1.79 -10.65
N GLY A 109 -9.12 -1.77 -9.60
CA GLY A 109 -7.67 -1.84 -9.65
C GLY A 109 -7.10 -3.21 -9.28
N ASN A 110 -5.79 -3.22 -9.06
CA ASN A 110 -4.99 -4.43 -8.80
C ASN A 110 -5.04 -4.92 -7.34
N GLY A 111 -5.81 -4.24 -6.47
CA GLY A 111 -6.10 -4.68 -5.11
C GLY A 111 -7.05 -5.87 -5.04
N ALA A 112 -7.80 -6.14 -6.12
CA ALA A 112 -8.78 -7.22 -6.19
C ALA A 112 -8.17 -8.60 -5.94
N GLY A 113 -8.87 -9.41 -5.14
CA GLY A 113 -8.52 -10.80 -4.86
C GLY A 113 -7.47 -11.01 -3.76
N TRP A 114 -6.77 -9.98 -3.30
CA TRP A 114 -5.72 -10.14 -2.28
C TRP A 114 -6.28 -10.42 -0.89
N PHE A 115 -7.24 -9.61 -0.42
CA PHE A 115 -7.84 -9.81 0.91
C PHE A 115 -8.62 -11.12 1.02
N PRO A 116 -9.48 -11.50 0.06
CA PRO A 116 -10.12 -12.82 0.08
C PRO A 116 -9.12 -13.96 0.14
N ARG A 117 -8.04 -13.88 -0.64
CA ARG A 117 -7.00 -14.92 -0.67
C ARG A 117 -6.23 -15.02 0.64
N LEU A 118 -5.88 -13.90 1.27
CA LEU A 118 -5.12 -13.84 2.52
C LEU A 118 -5.97 -14.25 3.72
N LEU A 119 -7.26 -13.90 3.73
CA LEU A 119 -8.17 -14.13 4.86
C LEU A 119 -9.08 -15.34 4.72
N ALA A 120 -8.88 -16.16 3.65
CA ALA A 120 -9.66 -17.36 3.43
C ALA A 120 -9.53 -18.39 4.57
N GLY A 121 -10.61 -19.17 4.79
CA GLY A 121 -10.61 -20.31 5.71
C GLY A 121 -10.85 -19.99 7.17
N GLY A 122 -11.25 -18.74 7.50
CA GLY A 122 -11.62 -18.31 8.84
C GLY A 122 -13.09 -17.91 8.96
N LYS A 123 -13.43 -17.21 10.07
CA LYS A 123 -14.76 -16.63 10.32
C LYS A 123 -14.93 -15.26 9.70
N THR A 124 -13.83 -14.51 9.53
CA THR A 124 -13.83 -13.19 8.88
C THR A 124 -14.26 -13.34 7.43
N GLN A 125 -15.22 -12.53 7.03
CA GLN A 125 -15.77 -12.49 5.67
C GLN A 125 -15.26 -11.23 4.96
N VAL A 126 -14.85 -11.40 3.70
CA VAL A 126 -14.40 -10.29 2.86
C VAL A 126 -15.36 -10.12 1.70
N HIS A 127 -15.90 -8.92 1.56
CA HIS A 127 -16.78 -8.51 0.49
C HIS A 127 -16.07 -7.50 -0.39
N GLU A 128 -15.71 -7.89 -1.60
CA GLU A 128 -15.09 -6.98 -2.54
C GLU A 128 -16.13 -6.30 -3.43
N VAL A 129 -15.95 -4.99 -3.64
CA VAL A 129 -16.69 -4.20 -4.63
C VAL A 129 -15.69 -3.60 -5.61
N HIS A 130 -16.16 -3.26 -6.82
CA HIS A 130 -15.30 -2.75 -7.90
C HIS A 130 -14.05 -3.64 -8.12
N ASN A 131 -14.23 -4.97 -8.03
CA ASN A 131 -13.15 -5.96 -8.07
C ASN A 131 -12.94 -6.59 -9.46
N GLU A 132 -13.69 -6.17 -10.45
CA GLU A 132 -13.48 -6.57 -11.85
C GLU A 132 -12.50 -5.62 -12.53
N ARG A 133 -11.67 -6.15 -13.44
CA ARG A 133 -10.77 -5.30 -14.23
C ARG A 133 -11.58 -4.39 -15.16
N ASN A 134 -11.64 -3.11 -14.84
CA ASN A 134 -12.30 -2.11 -15.65
C ASN A 134 -11.48 -0.81 -15.76
N PRO A 135 -10.71 -0.63 -16.86
CA PRO A 135 -9.76 0.48 -16.98
C PRO A 135 -10.41 1.85 -17.20
N VAL A 136 -11.73 1.95 -17.26
CA VAL A 136 -12.45 3.24 -17.33
C VAL A 136 -13.02 3.70 -16.00
N PHE A 137 -12.81 2.92 -14.92
CA PHE A 137 -13.15 3.25 -13.53
C PHE A 137 -14.57 3.82 -13.38
N PRO A 138 -15.65 3.04 -13.67
CA PRO A 138 -17.03 3.52 -13.58
C PRO A 138 -17.34 4.11 -12.20
N LYS A 139 -18.19 5.15 -12.16
CA LYS A 139 -18.67 5.82 -10.94
C LYS A 139 -17.60 6.59 -10.15
N MET A 140 -16.39 6.73 -10.65
CA MET A 140 -15.35 7.55 -10.03
C MET A 140 -14.57 8.32 -11.09
N LEU A 141 -13.96 9.43 -10.70
CA LEU A 141 -13.15 10.25 -11.61
C LEU A 141 -11.80 9.58 -11.89
N ARG A 142 -11.27 8.89 -10.87
CA ARG A 142 -9.99 8.18 -10.88
C ARG A 142 -9.93 7.22 -9.69
N PRO A 143 -9.12 6.15 -9.74
CA PRO A 143 -9.03 5.17 -8.67
C PRO A 143 -8.12 5.68 -7.52
N GLU A 144 -8.53 6.77 -6.89
CA GLU A 144 -7.84 7.38 -5.74
C GLU A 144 -8.74 7.30 -4.50
N PRO A 145 -8.25 6.78 -3.34
CA PRO A 145 -9.06 6.48 -2.18
C PRO A 145 -9.41 7.73 -1.34
N ILE A 146 -10.02 8.72 -1.98
CA ILE A 146 -10.54 9.97 -1.38
C ILE A 146 -11.92 10.32 -1.95
N PRO A 147 -12.75 11.09 -1.22
CA PRO A 147 -13.99 11.62 -1.78
C PRO A 147 -13.73 12.48 -3.03
N PRO A 148 -14.61 12.48 -4.05
CA PRO A 148 -15.87 11.69 -4.09
C PRO A 148 -15.70 10.27 -4.65
N ASN A 149 -14.49 9.84 -5.00
CA ASN A 149 -14.24 8.55 -5.68
C ASN A 149 -14.67 7.34 -4.83
N ILE A 150 -14.64 7.47 -3.51
CA ILE A 150 -14.97 6.41 -2.55
C ILE A 150 -16.45 6.34 -2.16
N ASP A 151 -17.27 7.32 -2.57
CA ASP A 151 -18.63 7.46 -2.05
C ASP A 151 -19.52 6.25 -2.42
N ASP A 152 -19.39 5.73 -3.66
CA ASP A 152 -20.12 4.52 -4.06
C ASP A 152 -19.68 3.32 -3.22
N GLY A 153 -18.37 3.10 -3.05
CA GLY A 153 -17.82 2.01 -2.24
C GLY A 153 -18.27 2.07 -0.79
N LEU A 154 -18.15 3.22 -0.13
CA LEU A 154 -18.58 3.40 1.26
C LEU A 154 -20.09 3.19 1.46
N SER A 155 -20.91 3.41 0.42
CA SER A 155 -22.34 3.15 0.49
C SER A 155 -22.69 1.68 0.76
N TYR A 156 -21.76 0.75 0.53
CA TYR A 156 -21.96 -0.67 0.79
C TYR A 156 -21.74 -1.05 2.27
N VAL A 157 -21.09 -0.21 3.08
CA VAL A 157 -20.85 -0.50 4.51
C VAL A 157 -22.13 -0.87 5.22
N SER A 158 -23.15 0.00 5.15
CA SER A 158 -24.44 -0.26 5.79
C SER A 158 -25.21 -1.41 5.17
N LYS A 159 -25.13 -1.59 3.85
CA LYS A 159 -25.82 -2.66 3.11
C LYS A 159 -25.31 -4.04 3.49
N LEU A 160 -24.02 -4.15 3.77
CA LEU A 160 -23.33 -5.40 4.10
C LEU A 160 -23.16 -5.59 5.61
N GLY A 161 -23.48 -4.58 6.42
CA GLY A 161 -23.18 -4.58 7.86
C GLY A 161 -21.68 -4.72 8.11
N ALA A 162 -20.84 -4.03 7.30
CA ALA A 162 -19.41 -4.15 7.40
C ALA A 162 -18.88 -3.48 8.68
N ASP A 163 -17.93 -4.12 9.35
CA ASP A 163 -17.23 -3.59 10.51
C ASP A 163 -16.18 -2.55 10.15
N VAL A 164 -15.69 -2.61 8.90
CA VAL A 164 -14.64 -1.75 8.35
C VAL A 164 -14.70 -1.76 6.83
N ALA A 165 -14.34 -0.64 6.20
CA ALA A 165 -14.08 -0.59 4.76
C ALA A 165 -12.60 -0.27 4.50
N ILE A 166 -11.93 -1.08 3.71
CA ILE A 166 -10.57 -0.88 3.22
C ILE A 166 -10.67 -0.52 1.74
N ILE A 167 -10.05 0.57 1.34
CA ILE A 167 -10.14 1.08 -0.04
C ILE A 167 -8.72 1.19 -0.58
N THR A 168 -8.40 0.45 -1.65
CA THR A 168 -7.08 0.54 -2.30
C THR A 168 -7.16 1.42 -3.55
N ASP A 169 -6.05 2.07 -3.91
CA ASP A 169 -5.98 2.76 -5.20
C ASP A 169 -5.75 1.80 -6.38
N GLY A 170 -5.63 2.34 -7.58
CA GLY A 170 -5.57 1.54 -8.82
C GLY A 170 -4.45 0.52 -8.87
N ASP A 171 -3.30 0.76 -8.27
CA ASP A 171 -2.18 -0.19 -8.21
C ASP A 171 -1.87 -0.71 -6.79
N ALA A 172 -2.82 -0.49 -5.86
CA ALA A 172 -2.85 -1.01 -4.50
C ALA A 172 -1.63 -0.61 -3.63
N ASP A 173 -1.01 0.54 -3.92
CA ASP A 173 0.09 1.05 -3.12
C ASP A 173 -0.37 2.08 -2.06
N ARG A 174 -1.66 2.46 -2.09
CA ARG A 174 -2.31 3.36 -1.11
C ARG A 174 -3.53 2.70 -0.48
N VAL A 175 -3.92 3.23 0.69
CA VAL A 175 -5.12 2.80 1.40
C VAL A 175 -5.92 3.98 1.93
N GLY A 176 -7.24 3.90 1.79
CA GLY A 176 -8.24 4.67 2.51
C GLY A 176 -8.99 3.77 3.48
N LEU A 177 -9.58 4.35 4.50
CA LEU A 177 -10.32 3.63 5.54
C LEU A 177 -11.73 4.20 5.70
N GLY A 178 -12.73 3.33 5.80
CA GLY A 178 -14.07 3.67 6.24
C GLY A 178 -14.39 3.01 7.58
N ASP A 179 -15.08 3.73 8.45
CA ASP A 179 -15.56 3.16 9.71
C ASP A 179 -16.82 2.29 9.51
N GLU A 180 -17.27 1.64 10.56
CA GLU A 180 -18.46 0.80 10.60
C GLU A 180 -19.77 1.55 10.33
N ASN A 181 -19.74 2.89 10.29
CA ASN A 181 -20.86 3.74 9.92
C ASN A 181 -20.77 4.25 8.47
N GLY A 182 -19.75 3.82 7.71
CA GLY A 182 -19.48 4.28 6.36
C GLY A 182 -18.89 5.68 6.29
N ARG A 183 -18.31 6.20 7.37
CA ARG A 183 -17.63 7.49 7.39
C ARG A 183 -16.17 7.31 7.00
N PHE A 184 -15.69 8.18 6.13
CA PHE A 184 -14.30 8.17 5.71
C PHE A 184 -13.36 8.63 6.84
N ILE A 185 -12.33 7.82 7.11
CA ILE A 185 -11.19 8.17 7.95
C ILE A 185 -10.04 8.53 7.01
N ASP A 186 -9.68 9.79 6.98
CA ASP A 186 -8.67 10.29 6.05
C ASP A 186 -7.27 9.70 6.29
N GLN A 187 -6.43 9.78 5.27
CA GLN A 187 -5.09 9.18 5.25
C GLN A 187 -4.18 9.75 6.35
N LEU A 188 -4.38 11.01 6.77
CA LEU A 188 -3.59 11.60 7.85
C LEU A 188 -3.89 10.94 9.18
N ARG A 189 -5.17 10.64 9.45
CA ARG A 189 -5.61 9.90 10.62
C ARG A 189 -5.19 8.44 10.56
N VAL A 190 -5.31 7.82 9.38
CA VAL A 190 -4.82 6.44 9.16
C VAL A 190 -3.32 6.34 9.46
N TYR A 191 -2.52 7.32 9.03
CA TYR A 191 -1.08 7.34 9.34
C TYR A 191 -0.83 7.49 10.85
N GLY A 192 -1.61 8.34 11.53
CA GLY A 192 -1.59 8.44 12.99
C GLY A 192 -1.92 7.11 13.68
N LEU A 193 -3.00 6.43 13.24
CA LEU A 193 -3.41 5.12 13.76
C LEU A 193 -2.34 4.06 13.55
N LEU A 194 -1.75 3.96 12.37
CA LEU A 194 -0.66 3.02 12.09
C LEU A 194 0.57 3.30 12.97
N GLY A 195 0.96 4.59 13.11
CA GLY A 195 2.05 4.97 14.01
C GLY A 195 1.76 4.55 15.47
N TYR A 196 0.55 4.81 15.95
CA TYR A 196 0.11 4.46 17.31
C TYR A 196 0.04 2.93 17.49
N TYR A 197 -0.47 2.21 16.49
CA TYR A 197 -0.49 0.74 16.50
C TYR A 197 0.90 0.13 16.65
N PHE A 198 1.90 0.58 15.88
CA PHE A 198 3.26 0.07 16.02
C PHE A 198 3.87 0.40 17.38
N LEU A 199 3.64 1.60 17.89
CA LEU A 199 4.24 2.08 19.13
C LEU A 199 3.56 1.50 20.37
N GLU A 200 2.23 1.54 20.45
CA GLU A 200 1.46 1.16 21.63
C GLU A 200 1.09 -0.32 21.63
N VAL A 201 0.58 -0.84 20.51
CA VAL A 201 0.03 -2.19 20.46
C VAL A 201 1.15 -3.22 20.21
N ARG A 202 1.99 -2.98 19.19
CA ARG A 202 3.09 -3.90 18.87
C ARG A 202 4.34 -3.68 19.73
N GLY A 203 4.42 -2.56 20.45
CA GLY A 203 5.60 -2.24 21.25
C GLY A 203 6.88 -2.01 20.44
N GLU A 204 6.77 -1.80 19.14
CA GLU A 204 7.91 -1.56 18.27
C GLU A 204 8.48 -0.15 18.46
N ARG A 205 9.77 -0.01 18.25
CA ARG A 205 10.48 1.27 18.32
C ARG A 205 11.34 1.46 17.09
N GLY A 206 11.39 2.70 16.62
CA GLY A 206 12.19 3.09 15.47
C GLY A 206 11.71 4.41 14.87
N PRO A 207 12.53 5.06 14.03
CA PRO A 207 12.15 6.29 13.37
C PRO A 207 10.90 6.13 12.49
N ILE A 208 10.14 7.23 12.36
CA ILE A 208 9.08 7.36 11.36
C ILE A 208 9.51 8.45 10.37
N VAL A 209 9.35 8.18 9.07
CA VAL A 209 9.63 9.13 7.99
C VAL A 209 8.33 9.59 7.37
N LYS A 210 8.10 10.90 7.27
CA LYS A 210 6.89 11.46 6.68
C LYS A 210 7.19 12.61 5.73
N THR A 211 6.28 12.89 4.79
CA THR A 211 6.34 14.13 4.02
C THR A 211 5.91 15.33 4.87
N ILE A 212 6.40 16.51 4.51
CA ILE A 212 6.05 17.77 5.19
C ILE A 212 4.53 18.04 5.17
N SER A 213 3.81 17.52 4.16
CA SER A 213 2.37 17.68 3.99
C SER A 213 1.52 16.72 4.83
N THR A 214 2.13 15.79 5.57
CA THR A 214 1.41 14.87 6.46
C THR A 214 1.12 15.47 7.84
N THR A 215 0.55 14.64 8.70
CA THR A 215 0.04 15.05 10.02
C THR A 215 1.13 15.32 11.05
N LYS A 216 0.88 16.29 11.94
CA LYS A 216 1.67 16.50 13.15
C LYS A 216 1.34 15.53 14.29
N MET A 217 0.33 14.67 14.16
CA MET A 217 0.07 13.60 15.13
C MET A 217 1.30 12.71 15.31
N LEU A 218 2.01 12.39 14.22
CA LEU A 218 3.25 11.60 14.28
C LEU A 218 4.36 12.30 15.09
N ASN A 219 4.48 13.63 15.00
CA ASN A 219 5.43 14.37 15.83
C ASN A 219 5.07 14.30 17.31
N LYS A 220 3.75 14.33 17.66
CA LYS A 220 3.30 14.14 19.02
C LYS A 220 3.59 12.71 19.51
N LEU A 221 3.31 11.70 18.70
CA LEU A 221 3.68 10.31 19.01
C LEU A 221 5.19 10.16 19.18
N GLY A 222 5.98 10.79 18.29
CA GLY A 222 7.43 10.80 18.41
C GLY A 222 7.92 11.34 19.76
N ALA A 223 7.33 12.45 20.22
CA ALA A 223 7.64 13.02 21.52
C ALA A 223 7.17 12.13 22.69
N LEU A 224 5.99 11.51 22.57
CA LEU A 224 5.41 10.64 23.61
C LEU A 224 6.23 9.35 23.81
N TYR A 225 6.71 8.76 22.71
CA TYR A 225 7.42 7.46 22.72
C TYR A 225 8.94 7.58 22.59
N ASP A 226 9.47 8.81 22.59
CA ASP A 226 10.90 9.13 22.45
C ASP A 226 11.52 8.48 21.20
N ILE A 227 10.86 8.66 20.04
CA ILE A 227 11.35 8.18 18.76
C ILE A 227 11.55 9.32 17.76
N PRO A 228 12.57 9.23 16.88
CA PRO A 228 12.81 10.24 15.85
C PRO A 228 11.69 10.28 14.79
N ILE A 229 11.26 11.48 14.42
CA ILE A 229 10.38 11.73 13.29
C ILE A 229 11.16 12.55 12.26
N TYR A 230 11.35 11.99 11.05
CA TYR A 230 12.03 12.68 9.95
C TYR A 230 11.00 13.21 8.96
N GLU A 231 11.16 14.47 8.57
CA GLU A 231 10.34 15.09 7.54
C GLU A 231 11.13 15.20 6.23
N THR A 232 10.48 14.89 5.11
CA THR A 232 11.04 14.98 3.75
C THR A 232 10.17 15.85 2.86
N GLY A 233 10.67 16.18 1.67
CA GLY A 233 9.83 16.71 0.60
C GLY A 233 8.75 15.72 0.17
N VAL A 234 7.75 16.20 -0.57
CA VAL A 234 6.65 15.39 -1.09
C VAL A 234 7.17 14.43 -2.18
N GLY A 235 6.81 13.17 -2.05
CA GLY A 235 7.16 12.10 -2.97
C GLY A 235 7.96 10.97 -2.34
N PHE A 236 7.54 9.73 -2.63
CA PHE A 236 8.14 8.52 -2.04
C PHE A 236 9.63 8.35 -2.39
N LYS A 237 10.08 8.96 -3.48
CA LYS A 237 11.49 9.07 -3.88
C LYS A 237 12.40 9.76 -2.85
N TYR A 238 11.82 10.49 -1.89
CA TYR A 238 12.55 11.09 -0.76
C TYR A 238 12.37 10.29 0.53
N ILE A 239 11.21 9.62 0.68
CA ILE A 239 10.91 8.77 1.85
C ILE A 239 11.74 7.50 1.82
N ALA A 240 11.73 6.76 0.72
CA ALA A 240 12.39 5.47 0.62
C ALA A 240 13.90 5.51 0.96
N PRO A 241 14.70 6.45 0.40
CA PRO A 241 16.10 6.58 0.79
C PRO A 241 16.27 6.92 2.28
N LYS A 242 15.40 7.79 2.83
CA LYS A 242 15.46 8.18 4.24
C LYS A 242 15.08 7.03 5.17
N MET A 243 14.11 6.21 4.80
CA MET A 243 13.79 4.98 5.54
C MET A 243 14.98 4.03 5.57
N LYS A 244 15.66 3.83 4.45
CA LYS A 244 16.86 2.98 4.35
C LYS A 244 18.00 3.52 5.22
N GLU A 245 18.29 4.82 5.11
CA GLU A 245 19.34 5.51 5.90
C GLU A 245 19.12 5.35 7.41
N THR A 246 17.89 5.49 7.87
CA THR A 246 17.56 5.55 9.30
C THR A 246 17.04 4.23 9.86
N ASN A 247 16.92 3.19 9.05
CA ASN A 247 16.22 1.93 9.39
C ASN A 247 14.83 2.21 9.99
N ALA A 248 14.08 3.13 9.35
CA ALA A 248 12.80 3.58 9.87
C ALA A 248 11.80 2.44 9.98
N MET A 249 10.99 2.48 11.05
CA MET A 249 9.91 1.53 11.31
C MET A 249 8.82 1.64 10.24
N MET A 250 8.49 2.87 9.86
CA MET A 250 7.54 3.14 8.79
C MET A 250 7.83 4.47 8.10
N GLY A 251 7.34 4.61 6.87
CA GLY A 251 7.37 5.83 6.11
C GLY A 251 6.05 6.06 5.37
N GLY A 252 5.65 7.32 5.15
CA GLY A 252 4.37 7.54 4.49
C GLY A 252 4.13 8.97 4.02
N GLU A 253 3.12 9.05 3.15
CA GLU A 253 2.66 10.27 2.50
C GLU A 253 1.23 10.61 2.90
N GLU A 254 0.84 11.87 2.72
CA GLU A 254 -0.53 12.36 2.88
C GLU A 254 -1.53 11.67 1.96
N SER A 255 -1.04 11.06 0.88
CA SER A 255 -1.84 10.37 -0.12
C SER A 255 -2.32 8.97 0.29
N GLY A 256 -1.93 8.48 1.49
CA GLY A 256 -2.30 7.15 1.99
C GLY A 256 -1.34 6.02 1.57
N GLY A 257 -0.20 6.38 1.02
CA GLY A 257 0.87 5.42 0.72
C GLY A 257 1.81 5.26 1.92
N TYR A 258 1.88 4.06 2.48
CA TYR A 258 2.71 3.74 3.65
C TYR A 258 3.62 2.57 3.35
N ALA A 259 4.86 2.65 3.81
CA ALA A 259 5.86 1.59 3.77
C ALA A 259 6.28 1.17 5.17
N PHE A 260 6.73 -0.05 5.31
CA PHE A 260 7.01 -0.66 6.60
C PHE A 260 8.35 -1.40 6.58
N ARG A 261 9.06 -1.36 7.71
CA ARG A 261 10.31 -2.11 7.90
C ARG A 261 10.06 -3.61 7.72
N GLY A 262 10.96 -4.27 7.01
CA GLY A 262 10.84 -5.69 6.68
C GLY A 262 10.20 -5.98 5.32
N HIS A 263 9.60 -4.97 4.69
CA HIS A 263 9.17 -4.96 3.29
C HIS A 263 10.21 -4.26 2.40
N ALA A 264 10.02 -4.30 1.07
CA ALA A 264 10.70 -3.36 0.18
C ALA A 264 10.38 -1.92 0.61
N PRO A 265 11.32 -0.97 0.48
CA PRO A 265 11.07 0.43 0.87
C PRO A 265 10.16 1.13 -0.16
N ASP A 266 8.96 0.60 -0.31
CA ASP A 266 7.89 1.08 -1.17
C ASP A 266 6.54 0.93 -0.47
N ARG A 267 5.53 1.65 -0.95
CA ARG A 267 4.20 1.71 -0.38
C ARG A 267 3.45 0.40 -0.60
N ASP A 268 2.66 0.02 0.41
CA ASP A 268 1.83 -1.17 0.38
C ASP A 268 0.47 -0.93 1.05
N GLY A 269 -0.57 -0.73 0.23
CA GLY A 269 -1.94 -0.52 0.71
C GLY A 269 -2.58 -1.79 1.24
N ILE A 270 -2.17 -2.96 0.75
CA ILE A 270 -2.68 -4.26 1.21
C ILE A 270 -2.15 -4.56 2.62
N LEU A 271 -0.82 -4.44 2.81
CA LEU A 271 -0.19 -4.62 4.12
C LEU A 271 -0.71 -3.61 5.15
N ALA A 272 -0.87 -2.34 4.75
CA ALA A 272 -1.45 -1.30 5.61
C ALA A 272 -2.88 -1.66 6.05
N GLY A 273 -3.72 -2.13 5.12
CA GLY A 273 -5.06 -2.62 5.45
C GLY A 273 -5.06 -3.80 6.42
N LEU A 274 -4.12 -4.74 6.28
CA LEU A 274 -3.97 -5.87 7.20
C LEU A 274 -3.51 -5.42 8.59
N TYR A 275 -2.60 -4.45 8.70
CA TYR A 275 -2.22 -3.88 10.00
C TYR A 275 -3.37 -3.16 10.69
N LEU A 276 -4.27 -2.51 9.94
CA LEU A 276 -5.49 -1.91 10.51
C LEU A 276 -6.45 -2.99 11.02
N LEU A 277 -6.60 -4.11 10.31
CA LEU A 277 -7.39 -5.25 10.78
C LEU A 277 -6.77 -5.90 12.03
N ASP A 278 -5.45 -6.07 12.05
CA ASP A 278 -4.76 -6.60 13.23
C ASP A 278 -4.89 -5.66 14.44
N MET A 279 -4.81 -4.34 14.24
CA MET A 279 -5.08 -3.35 15.28
C MET A 279 -6.48 -3.52 15.86
N MET A 280 -7.49 -3.74 15.02
CA MET A 280 -8.87 -4.01 15.49
C MET A 280 -8.92 -5.30 16.32
N VAL A 281 -8.23 -6.36 15.90
CA VAL A 281 -8.16 -7.63 16.65
C VAL A 281 -7.49 -7.43 18.00
N GLN A 282 -6.32 -6.83 18.04
CA GLN A 282 -5.51 -6.68 19.25
C GLN A 282 -6.18 -5.76 20.29
N THR A 283 -6.94 -4.77 19.85
CA THR A 283 -7.58 -3.79 20.73
C THR A 283 -9.04 -4.09 21.03
N GLY A 284 -9.69 -4.95 20.23
CA GLY A 284 -11.13 -5.18 20.29
C GLY A 284 -11.97 -3.95 19.90
N LYS A 285 -11.36 -2.95 19.24
CA LYS A 285 -12.00 -1.67 18.89
C LYS A 285 -12.40 -1.65 17.42
N ARG A 286 -13.53 -0.99 17.13
CA ARG A 286 -13.94 -0.64 15.76
C ARG A 286 -13.20 0.59 15.26
N PRO A 287 -13.16 0.87 13.94
CA PRO A 287 -12.42 2.01 13.40
C PRO A 287 -12.78 3.37 14.02
N SER A 288 -14.06 3.64 14.29
CA SER A 288 -14.47 4.88 14.98
C SER A 288 -13.88 4.98 16.38
N GLN A 289 -13.88 3.88 17.14
CA GLN A 289 -13.32 3.81 18.49
C GLN A 289 -11.78 3.88 18.50
N LEU A 290 -11.12 3.36 17.46
CA LEU A 290 -9.68 3.52 17.28
C LEU A 290 -9.31 4.98 17.07
N LEU A 291 -10.15 5.70 16.34
CA LEU A 291 -9.95 7.13 16.11
C LEU A 291 -10.15 7.95 17.40
N ASP A 292 -11.19 7.64 18.19
CA ASP A 292 -11.39 8.26 19.49
C ASP A 292 -10.16 8.02 20.39
N TRP A 293 -9.69 6.76 20.45
CA TRP A 293 -8.51 6.38 21.22
C TRP A 293 -7.22 7.07 20.77
N LEU A 294 -7.06 7.36 19.48
CA LEU A 294 -5.91 8.14 18.98
C LEU A 294 -5.92 9.59 19.50
N PHE A 295 -7.09 10.14 19.80
CA PHE A 295 -7.24 11.54 20.22
C PHE A 295 -7.30 11.73 21.74
N GLU A 296 -7.43 10.67 22.51
CA GLU A 296 -7.29 10.66 24.00
C GLU A 296 -5.82 10.86 24.41
#